data_ee25e7ab9163f11510f6ebd91e838fde
#
_entry.id   ee25e7ab9163f11510f6ebd91e838fde
#
_cell.length_a   1.000
_cell.length_b   1.000
_cell.length_c   1.000
_cell.angle_alpha   90.00
_cell.angle_beta   90.00
_cell.angle_gamma   90.00
#
_symmetry.space_group_name_H-M   'P 1'
#
loop_
_entity.id
_entity.type
_entity.pdbx_description
1 polymer ?
#
loop_
_entity_poly.entity_id
_entity_poly.type
_entity_poly.pdbx_seq_one_letter_code
_entity_poly.pdbx_strand_id
1 'polypeptide(L)'
;LINQKEGKLELTPKGLRKIGANALRDLFGKLAKDKIGQHQMRESGGGHERRYETKPYEYGDPFRLDLQQTLRNAIRRQGGGTPVQLSPEDFEIERTEHVTSSSTVVMIDLSMSMPMRDNFLPAKKVAMALYSLITSQYPRDYLGLVGFSETARILTPEQLPPVSWDFAYGTNMQHGFLLARQLLSKQHGTKQIIMITDGEPTAHITPQGDVFFNYPPVR
;
A
#
# COMPACT_ATOMS: atom_id res chain seq x y z
N LEU A 1 11.46 7.43 20.82
CA LEU A 1 10.11 7.25 20.25
C LEU A 1 9.34 8.57 20.16
N ILE A 2 9.63 9.51 21.01
CA ILE A 2 9.01 10.84 21.09
C ILE A 2 10.13 11.87 21.11
N ASN A 3 10.06 12.89 20.26
CA ASN A 3 10.93 14.06 20.29
C ASN A 3 10.16 15.26 20.82
N GLN A 4 10.83 16.11 21.56
CA GLN A 4 10.28 17.39 22.01
C GLN A 4 10.84 18.49 21.08
N LYS A 5 9.96 19.12 20.32
CA LYS A 5 10.28 20.25 19.46
C LYS A 5 9.36 21.41 19.82
N GLU A 6 9.93 22.56 20.13
CA GLU A 6 9.18 23.78 20.46
C GLU A 6 8.08 23.61 21.52
N GLY A 7 8.36 22.81 22.58
CA GLY A 7 7.39 22.55 23.65
C GLY A 7 6.27 21.56 23.29
N LYS A 8 6.21 21.04 22.07
CA LYS A 8 5.27 20.00 21.65
C LYS A 8 5.98 18.64 21.58
N LEU A 9 5.25 17.58 21.98
CA LEU A 9 5.71 16.21 21.86
C LEU A 9 5.36 15.68 20.48
N GLU A 10 6.36 15.37 19.66
CA GLU A 10 6.17 14.79 18.33
C GLU A 10 6.62 13.33 18.33
N LEU A 11 5.82 12.48 17.68
CA LEU A 11 6.18 11.08 17.48
C LEU A 11 7.24 10.96 16.38
N THR A 12 8.33 10.26 16.70
CA THR A 12 9.33 9.93 15.68
C THR A 12 8.79 8.88 14.70
N PRO A 13 9.32 8.78 13.46
CA PRO A 13 8.96 7.71 12.52
C PRO A 13 9.13 6.30 13.11
N LYS A 14 10.10 6.13 14.02
CA LYS A 14 10.31 4.88 14.78
C LYS A 14 9.20 4.65 15.80
N GLY A 15 8.70 5.71 16.43
CA GLY A 15 7.56 5.67 17.35
C GLY A 15 6.28 5.28 16.61
N LEU A 16 6.03 5.92 15.47
CA LEU A 16 4.88 5.63 14.62
C LEU A 16 4.85 4.17 14.16
N ARG A 17 5.99 3.65 13.68
CA ARG A 17 6.12 2.23 13.28
C ARG A 17 5.83 1.28 14.43
N LYS A 18 6.32 1.56 15.64
CA LYS A 18 6.06 0.72 16.83
C LYS A 18 4.59 0.71 17.23
N ILE A 19 3.92 1.88 17.18
CA ILE A 19 2.48 1.98 17.47
C ILE A 19 1.68 1.24 16.40
N GLY A 20 2.01 1.42 15.12
CA GLY A 20 1.36 0.72 14.01
C GLY A 20 1.54 -0.81 14.08
N ALA A 21 2.74 -1.29 14.40
CA ALA A 21 3.01 -2.72 14.59
C ALA A 21 2.21 -3.32 15.77
N ASN A 22 2.04 -2.56 16.87
CA ASN A 22 1.20 -2.99 17.99
C ASN A 22 -0.29 -3.02 17.57
N ALA A 23 -0.76 -2.01 16.84
CA ALA A 23 -2.12 -1.96 16.32
C ALA A 23 -2.41 -3.15 15.38
N LEU A 24 -1.46 -3.51 14.51
CA LEU A 24 -1.55 -4.71 13.66
C LEU A 24 -1.66 -5.98 14.52
N ARG A 25 -0.80 -6.13 15.52
CA ARG A 25 -0.82 -7.29 16.41
C ARG A 25 -2.16 -7.44 17.12
N ASP A 26 -2.72 -6.33 17.60
CA ASP A 26 -4.03 -6.31 18.28
C ASP A 26 -5.17 -6.69 17.32
N LEU A 27 -5.13 -6.17 16.07
CA LEU A 27 -6.11 -6.50 15.03
C LEU A 27 -6.06 -7.97 14.65
N PHE A 28 -4.86 -8.49 14.33
CA PHE A 28 -4.70 -9.90 13.98
C PHE A 28 -4.92 -10.83 15.17
N GLY A 29 -4.58 -10.41 16.39
CA GLY A 29 -4.87 -11.18 17.60
C GLY A 29 -6.38 -11.31 17.87
N LYS A 30 -7.19 -10.31 17.52
CA LYS A 30 -8.65 -10.38 17.58
C LYS A 30 -9.23 -11.26 16.47
N LEU A 31 -8.76 -11.09 15.23
CA LEU A 31 -9.19 -11.90 14.07
C LEU A 31 -8.83 -13.39 14.22
N ALA A 32 -7.71 -13.71 14.87
CA ALA A 32 -7.33 -15.10 15.16
C ALA A 32 -8.21 -15.76 16.21
N LYS A 33 -8.86 -14.98 17.09
CA LYS A 33 -9.83 -15.49 18.07
C LYS A 33 -11.21 -15.73 17.47
N ASP A 34 -11.59 -14.93 16.48
CA ASP A 34 -12.80 -15.15 15.71
C ASP A 34 -12.46 -16.11 14.58
N LYS A 35 -12.88 -17.37 14.71
CA LYS A 35 -12.66 -18.45 13.74
C LYS A 35 -13.33 -18.16 12.39
N ILE A 36 -12.82 -17.19 11.65
CA ILE A 36 -13.23 -16.94 10.26
C ILE A 36 -12.07 -17.34 9.36
N GLY A 37 -12.22 -18.51 8.71
CA GLY A 37 -11.46 -18.94 7.55
C GLY A 37 -10.01 -19.32 7.82
N GLN A 38 -9.74 -20.61 8.02
CA GLN A 38 -8.41 -21.19 7.86
C GLN A 38 -7.98 -21.11 6.40
N HIS A 39 -7.46 -19.97 5.98
CA HIS A 39 -6.52 -19.95 4.86
C HIS A 39 -5.14 -20.17 5.47
N GLN A 40 -4.56 -21.35 5.22
CA GLN A 40 -3.16 -21.61 5.48
C GLN A 40 -2.34 -20.58 4.72
N MET A 41 -1.87 -19.54 5.44
CA MET A 41 -0.77 -18.73 4.95
C MET A 41 0.45 -19.65 4.93
N ARG A 42 0.90 -20.04 3.75
CA ARG A 42 2.23 -20.61 3.58
C ARG A 42 3.22 -19.61 4.16
N GLU A 43 3.90 -19.99 5.21
CA GLU A 43 5.03 -19.25 5.76
C GLU A 43 6.05 -19.06 4.63
N SER A 44 6.14 -17.86 4.08
CA SER A 44 7.27 -17.51 3.26
C SER A 44 8.39 -17.16 4.22
N GLY A 45 9.33 -18.08 4.36
CA GLY A 45 10.54 -17.91 5.16
C GLY A 45 11.28 -16.66 4.72
N GLY A 46 11.66 -15.81 5.68
CA GLY A 46 12.53 -14.67 5.47
C GLY A 46 13.92 -15.10 5.06
N GLY A 47 14.16 -15.14 3.78
CA GLY A 47 15.46 -15.32 3.16
C GLY A 47 15.37 -14.75 1.76
N HIS A 48 15.87 -13.54 1.57
CA HIS A 48 16.09 -12.99 0.25
C HIS A 48 17.36 -13.63 -0.36
N GLU A 49 17.36 -14.92 -0.57
CA GLU A 49 18.17 -15.49 -1.62
C GLU A 49 17.45 -15.14 -2.93
N ARG A 50 18.06 -14.23 -3.70
CA ARG A 50 17.75 -14.06 -5.11
C ARG A 50 18.06 -15.41 -5.77
N ARG A 51 17.07 -16.27 -5.89
CA ARG A 51 17.14 -17.36 -6.85
C ARG A 51 17.21 -16.67 -8.21
N TYR A 52 18.40 -16.71 -8.81
CA TYR A 52 18.55 -16.42 -10.22
C TYR A 52 17.80 -17.52 -10.98
N GLU A 53 16.50 -17.34 -11.11
CA GLU A 53 15.72 -18.20 -11.99
C GLU A 53 15.98 -17.73 -13.41
N THR A 54 16.49 -18.61 -14.23
CA THR A 54 16.65 -18.41 -15.66
C THR A 54 15.48 -19.06 -16.38
N LYS A 55 15.20 -18.62 -17.61
CA LYS A 55 14.28 -19.29 -18.53
C LYS A 55 14.90 -19.35 -19.92
N PRO A 56 14.50 -20.33 -20.76
CA PRO A 56 14.84 -20.33 -22.17
C PRO A 56 14.40 -19.01 -22.84
N TYR A 57 15.23 -18.50 -23.75
CA TYR A 57 14.93 -17.31 -24.51
C TYR A 57 13.78 -17.58 -25.47
N GLU A 58 12.74 -16.74 -25.44
CA GLU A 58 11.65 -16.70 -26.40
C GLU A 58 11.70 -15.37 -27.19
N TYR A 59 11.29 -15.43 -28.46
CA TYR A 59 11.29 -14.26 -29.33
C TYR A 59 10.39 -13.15 -28.74
N GLY A 60 10.99 -11.98 -28.50
CA GLY A 60 10.32 -10.82 -27.87
C GLY A 60 10.69 -10.59 -26.41
N ASP A 61 11.40 -11.50 -25.77
CA ASP A 61 11.94 -11.28 -24.42
C ASP A 61 13.09 -10.24 -24.41
N PRO A 62 13.23 -9.49 -23.31
CA PRO A 62 14.40 -8.64 -23.14
C PRO A 62 15.67 -9.49 -23.06
N PHE A 63 16.62 -9.23 -23.95
CA PHE A 63 17.84 -10.03 -24.12
C PHE A 63 18.85 -9.79 -22.98
N ARG A 64 18.52 -10.33 -21.79
CA ARG A 64 19.43 -10.39 -20.62
C ARG A 64 19.98 -11.79 -20.49
N LEU A 65 21.01 -12.07 -21.27
CA LEU A 65 21.59 -13.41 -21.40
C LEU A 65 22.33 -13.84 -20.12
N ASP A 66 21.97 -15.02 -19.57
CA ASP A 66 22.78 -15.75 -18.61
C ASP A 66 23.82 -16.55 -19.39
N LEU A 67 25.06 -16.00 -19.48
CA LEU A 67 26.16 -16.61 -20.22
C LEU A 67 26.56 -17.97 -19.65
N GLN A 68 26.50 -18.16 -18.33
CA GLN A 68 26.91 -19.42 -17.71
C GLN A 68 25.95 -20.55 -18.05
N GLN A 69 24.65 -20.27 -17.94
CA GLN A 69 23.63 -21.28 -18.25
C GLN A 69 23.57 -21.56 -19.75
N THR A 70 23.68 -20.53 -20.59
CA THR A 70 23.75 -20.65 -22.04
C THR A 70 24.93 -21.56 -22.47
N LEU A 71 26.12 -21.31 -21.94
CA LEU A 71 27.31 -22.15 -22.23
C LEU A 71 27.13 -23.60 -21.74
N ARG A 72 26.52 -23.80 -20.56
CA ARG A 72 26.21 -25.14 -20.06
C ARG A 72 25.25 -25.90 -21.00
N ASN A 73 24.23 -25.20 -21.49
CA ASN A 73 23.27 -25.79 -22.43
C ASN A 73 23.99 -26.21 -23.74
N ALA A 74 24.81 -25.33 -24.32
CA ALA A 74 25.56 -25.60 -25.52
C ALA A 74 26.53 -26.80 -25.35
N ILE A 75 27.27 -26.86 -24.24
CA ILE A 75 28.19 -27.98 -23.93
C ILE A 75 27.41 -29.29 -23.76
N ARG A 76 26.23 -29.25 -23.09
CA ARG A 76 25.39 -30.44 -22.96
C ARG A 76 24.86 -30.93 -24.31
N ARG A 77 24.42 -30.01 -25.18
CA ARG A 77 23.91 -30.33 -26.54
C ARG A 77 25.03 -30.92 -27.42
N GLN A 78 26.25 -30.35 -27.35
CA GLN A 78 27.39 -30.83 -28.17
C GLN A 78 28.06 -32.10 -27.65
N GLY A 79 27.83 -32.50 -26.40
CA GLY A 79 28.51 -33.64 -25.79
C GLY A 79 29.97 -33.34 -25.39
N GLY A 80 30.36 -32.06 -25.30
CA GLY A 80 31.71 -31.60 -25.02
C GLY A 80 32.53 -31.30 -26.29
N GLY A 81 33.71 -30.73 -26.12
CA GLY A 81 34.62 -30.35 -27.23
C GLY A 81 34.78 -28.85 -27.41
N THR A 82 35.84 -28.45 -28.08
CA THR A 82 36.13 -27.05 -28.46
C THR A 82 36.34 -26.95 -29.96
N PRO A 83 35.84 -25.87 -30.60
CA PRO A 83 35.13 -24.71 -30.06
C PRO A 83 33.67 -25.01 -29.73
N VAL A 84 33.13 -24.37 -28.68
CA VAL A 84 31.72 -24.45 -28.32
C VAL A 84 30.92 -23.59 -29.31
N GLN A 85 29.95 -24.21 -30.01
CA GLN A 85 29.06 -23.52 -30.93
C GLN A 85 27.69 -23.27 -30.25
N LEU A 86 27.29 -22.01 -30.20
CA LEU A 86 25.99 -21.60 -29.65
C LEU A 86 24.88 -21.73 -30.71
N SER A 87 23.74 -22.26 -30.28
CA SER A 87 22.49 -22.27 -31.04
C SER A 87 21.43 -21.44 -30.33
N PRO A 88 20.42 -20.89 -31.01
CA PRO A 88 19.36 -20.13 -30.36
C PRO A 88 18.63 -20.86 -29.23
N GLU A 89 18.53 -22.19 -29.32
CA GLU A 89 17.94 -23.06 -28.29
C GLU A 89 18.78 -23.20 -27.01
N ASP A 90 20.06 -22.80 -27.05
CA ASP A 90 20.92 -22.80 -25.87
C ASP A 90 20.76 -21.54 -25.01
N PHE A 91 20.15 -20.49 -25.58
CA PHE A 91 20.05 -19.21 -24.92
C PHE A 91 19.14 -19.26 -23.72
N GLU A 92 19.70 -18.88 -22.59
CA GLU A 92 19.04 -18.75 -21.32
C GLU A 92 19.10 -17.29 -20.87
N ILE A 93 17.99 -16.72 -20.44
CA ILE A 93 17.91 -15.33 -19.99
C ILE A 93 17.55 -15.27 -18.51
N GLU A 94 18.02 -14.21 -17.85
CA GLU A 94 17.58 -13.91 -16.49
C GLU A 94 16.07 -13.65 -16.48
N ARG A 95 15.35 -14.39 -15.65
CA ARG A 95 13.94 -14.15 -15.43
C ARG A 95 13.75 -12.82 -14.71
N THR A 96 13.32 -11.82 -15.42
CA THR A 96 12.98 -10.53 -14.83
C THR A 96 11.60 -10.66 -14.19
N GLU A 97 11.53 -10.80 -12.88
CA GLU A 97 10.28 -10.56 -12.19
C GLU A 97 9.91 -9.09 -12.38
N HIS A 98 8.79 -8.83 -13.02
CA HIS A 98 8.17 -7.52 -12.97
C HIS A 98 7.79 -7.26 -11.52
N VAL A 99 8.64 -6.53 -10.80
CA VAL A 99 8.29 -6.02 -9.47
C VAL A 99 7.14 -5.05 -9.69
N THR A 100 5.92 -5.54 -9.54
CA THR A 100 4.73 -4.72 -9.60
C THR A 100 4.74 -3.82 -8.37
N SER A 101 4.96 -2.53 -8.57
CA SER A 101 4.77 -1.54 -7.51
C SER A 101 3.28 -1.24 -7.35
N SER A 102 2.84 -1.05 -6.13
CA SER A 102 1.49 -0.64 -5.81
C SER A 102 1.48 0.80 -5.29
N SER A 103 0.45 1.55 -5.65
CA SER A 103 0.25 2.92 -5.19
C SER A 103 -1.09 3.00 -4.48
N THR A 104 -1.03 3.13 -3.16
CA THR A 104 -2.21 3.09 -2.29
C THR A 104 -2.47 4.47 -1.69
N VAL A 105 -3.73 4.91 -1.70
CA VAL A 105 -4.18 6.03 -0.88
C VAL A 105 -5.17 5.52 0.16
N VAL A 106 -4.87 5.78 1.43
CA VAL A 106 -5.78 5.50 2.55
C VAL A 106 -6.55 6.78 2.87
N MET A 107 -7.87 6.71 2.75
CA MET A 107 -8.79 7.79 3.08
C MET A 107 -9.45 7.49 4.44
N ILE A 108 -9.44 8.48 5.34
CA ILE A 108 -9.99 8.36 6.69
C ILE A 108 -11.08 9.40 6.86
N ASP A 109 -12.24 8.92 7.25
CA ASP A 109 -13.36 9.77 7.61
C ASP A 109 -13.11 10.44 8.96
N LEU A 110 -13.17 11.76 8.98
CA LEU A 110 -12.99 12.61 10.15
C LEU A 110 -14.30 13.32 10.56
N SER A 111 -15.43 12.93 9.94
CA SER A 111 -16.73 13.52 10.23
C SER A 111 -17.22 13.18 11.65
N MET A 112 -18.15 13.97 12.16
CA MET A 112 -18.69 13.86 13.52
C MET A 112 -19.45 12.54 13.75
N SER A 113 -19.97 11.88 12.72
CA SER A 113 -20.63 10.57 12.83
C SER A 113 -19.71 9.47 13.32
N MET A 114 -18.43 9.52 12.94
CA MET A 114 -17.44 8.52 13.31
C MET A 114 -17.24 8.38 14.82
N PRO A 115 -16.99 9.45 15.61
CA PRO A 115 -16.89 9.33 17.06
C PRO A 115 -18.26 9.05 17.73
N MET A 116 -19.36 9.54 17.18
CA MET A 116 -20.70 9.28 17.72
C MET A 116 -21.08 7.79 17.68
N ARG A 117 -20.48 7.02 16.76
CA ARG A 117 -20.66 5.57 16.61
C ARG A 117 -19.47 4.75 17.14
N ASP A 118 -18.56 5.37 17.89
CA ASP A 118 -17.33 4.76 18.41
C ASP A 118 -16.39 4.19 17.31
N ASN A 119 -16.55 4.61 16.06
CA ASN A 119 -15.80 4.11 14.92
C ASN A 119 -14.46 4.84 14.69
N PHE A 120 -14.31 6.05 15.23
CA PHE A 120 -13.12 6.88 14.95
C PHE A 120 -11.80 6.26 15.43
N LEU A 121 -11.74 5.80 16.67
CA LEU A 121 -10.52 5.18 17.21
C LEU A 121 -10.14 3.87 16.53
N PRO A 122 -11.10 2.95 16.25
CA PRO A 122 -10.83 1.79 15.41
C PRO A 122 -10.32 2.15 14.01
N ALA A 123 -10.95 3.11 13.32
CA ALA A 123 -10.56 3.58 12.00
C ALA A 123 -9.12 4.11 11.98
N LYS A 124 -8.78 4.93 12.95
CA LYS A 124 -7.43 5.47 13.15
C LYS A 124 -6.39 4.36 13.38
N LYS A 125 -6.72 3.36 14.20
CA LYS A 125 -5.85 2.19 14.43
C LYS A 125 -5.61 1.41 13.14
N VAL A 126 -6.64 1.18 12.32
CA VAL A 126 -6.53 0.50 11.03
C VAL A 126 -5.65 1.31 10.08
N ALA A 127 -5.84 2.61 9.96
CA ALA A 127 -5.03 3.46 9.11
C ALA A 127 -3.55 3.45 9.53
N MET A 128 -3.25 3.53 10.82
CA MET A 128 -1.89 3.44 11.35
C MET A 128 -1.27 2.06 11.10
N ALA A 129 -2.07 1.01 11.22
CA ALA A 129 -1.64 -0.35 10.96
C ALA A 129 -1.30 -0.57 9.48
N LEU A 130 -2.16 -0.11 8.56
CA LEU A 130 -1.91 -0.15 7.11
C LEU A 130 -0.66 0.66 6.75
N TYR A 131 -0.51 1.86 7.31
CA TYR A 131 0.69 2.66 7.10
C TYR A 131 1.96 1.89 7.53
N SER A 132 1.96 1.33 8.73
CA SER A 132 3.10 0.56 9.24
C SER A 132 3.39 -0.68 8.38
N LEU A 133 2.35 -1.40 7.96
CA LEU A 133 2.48 -2.59 7.13
C LEU A 133 3.11 -2.25 5.76
N ILE A 134 2.51 -1.30 5.05
CA ILE A 134 2.95 -0.95 3.69
C ILE A 134 4.39 -0.41 3.72
N THR A 135 4.70 0.51 4.62
CA THR A 135 6.04 1.12 4.70
C THR A 135 7.13 0.16 5.18
N SER A 136 6.78 -0.89 5.96
CA SER A 136 7.76 -1.86 6.45
C SER A 136 7.95 -3.05 5.52
N GLN A 137 6.88 -3.54 4.89
CA GLN A 137 6.92 -4.73 4.03
C GLN A 137 7.14 -4.38 2.56
N TYR A 138 6.64 -3.24 2.13
CA TYR A 138 6.66 -2.79 0.73
C TYR A 138 7.26 -1.39 0.59
N PRO A 139 8.57 -1.20 0.89
CA PRO A 139 9.20 0.13 0.92
C PRO A 139 9.27 0.83 -0.45
N ARG A 140 9.00 0.11 -1.54
CA ARG A 140 8.93 0.65 -2.90
C ARG A 140 7.54 1.11 -3.30
N ASP A 141 6.53 0.76 -2.51
CA ASP A 141 5.14 1.12 -2.78
C ASP A 141 4.87 2.54 -2.30
N TYR A 142 4.05 3.25 -3.06
CA TYR A 142 3.59 4.57 -2.67
C TYR A 142 2.42 4.47 -1.69
N LEU A 143 2.46 5.26 -0.64
CA LEU A 143 1.35 5.38 0.31
C LEU A 143 1.02 6.86 0.55
N GLY A 144 -0.19 7.27 0.15
CA GLY A 144 -0.79 8.57 0.45
C GLY A 144 -1.84 8.45 1.55
N LEU A 145 -2.02 9.53 2.31
CA LEU A 145 -3.04 9.62 3.36
C LEU A 145 -3.94 10.84 3.08
N VAL A 146 -5.24 10.65 3.15
CA VAL A 146 -6.25 11.71 2.99
C VAL A 146 -7.24 11.62 4.14
N GLY A 147 -7.41 12.72 4.86
CA GLY A 147 -8.50 12.87 5.82
C GLY A 147 -9.64 13.67 5.17
N PHE A 148 -10.87 13.29 5.40
CA PHE A 148 -12.03 14.00 4.85
C PHE A 148 -13.18 14.12 5.86
N SER A 149 -13.89 15.24 5.78
CA SER A 149 -15.11 15.58 6.49
C SER A 149 -15.98 16.42 5.53
N GLU A 150 -16.33 17.64 5.81
CA GLU A 150 -16.95 18.60 4.85
C GLU A 150 -16.01 18.87 3.66
N THR A 151 -14.73 18.93 3.94
CA THR A 151 -13.66 19.06 2.96
C THR A 151 -12.61 17.99 3.20
N ALA A 152 -11.78 17.74 2.20
CA ALA A 152 -10.69 16.79 2.32
C ALA A 152 -9.33 17.51 2.38
N ARG A 153 -8.36 16.88 3.06
CA ARG A 153 -6.98 17.34 3.15
C ARG A 153 -6.00 16.17 3.08
N ILE A 154 -4.85 16.43 2.51
CA ILE A 154 -3.76 15.46 2.51
C ILE A 154 -3.13 15.46 3.91
N LEU A 155 -2.92 14.28 4.46
CA LEU A 155 -2.27 14.10 5.75
C LEU A 155 -0.84 13.59 5.55
N THR A 156 0.08 14.08 6.38
CA THR A 156 1.40 13.46 6.50
C THR A 156 1.36 12.33 7.52
N PRO A 157 2.29 11.36 7.44
CA PRO A 157 2.34 10.25 8.41
C PRO A 157 2.45 10.71 9.87
N GLU A 158 3.14 11.82 10.10
CA GLU A 158 3.33 12.40 11.43
C GLU A 158 2.04 13.01 11.98
N GLN A 159 1.14 13.43 11.09
CA GLN A 159 -0.16 13.98 11.46
C GLN A 159 -1.18 12.90 11.82
N LEU A 160 -0.97 11.65 11.38
CA LEU A 160 -1.93 10.57 11.62
C LEU A 160 -2.16 10.24 13.09
N PRO A 161 -1.12 10.15 13.97
CA PRO A 161 -1.34 9.90 15.39
C PRO A 161 -2.07 11.03 16.15
N PRO A 162 -1.76 12.32 15.94
CA PRO A 162 -2.48 13.39 16.61
C PRO A 162 -3.81 13.76 15.94
N VAL A 163 -4.12 13.24 14.71
CA VAL A 163 -5.36 13.61 14.03
C VAL A 163 -6.58 13.31 14.90
N SER A 164 -7.48 14.28 14.96
CA SER A 164 -8.79 14.18 15.60
C SER A 164 -9.88 14.29 14.55
N TRP A 165 -11.11 13.98 14.96
CA TRP A 165 -12.28 14.27 14.14
C TRP A 165 -12.51 15.78 14.04
N ASP A 166 -13.14 16.17 12.95
CA ASP A 166 -13.58 17.54 12.75
C ASP A 166 -14.99 17.70 13.34
N PHE A 167 -15.27 18.86 13.95
CA PHE A 167 -16.64 19.20 14.39
C PHE A 167 -17.53 19.59 13.20
N ALA A 168 -17.50 18.78 12.17
CA ALA A 168 -18.16 18.98 10.91
C ALA A 168 -19.18 17.88 10.68
N TYR A 169 -20.40 18.27 10.29
CA TYR A 169 -21.51 17.34 10.09
C TYR A 169 -21.55 16.74 8.69
N GLY A 170 -20.66 17.17 7.80
CA GLY A 170 -20.62 16.72 6.42
C GLY A 170 -19.57 15.65 6.17
N THR A 171 -19.93 14.66 5.35
CA THR A 171 -19.04 13.61 4.86
C THR A 171 -18.91 13.75 3.35
N ASN A 172 -17.88 14.47 2.90
CA ASN A 172 -17.60 14.78 1.50
C ASN A 172 -16.63 13.77 0.89
N MET A 173 -17.15 12.60 0.56
CA MET A 173 -16.36 11.55 -0.10
C MET A 173 -15.85 11.99 -1.47
N GLN A 174 -16.63 12.81 -2.20
CA GLN A 174 -16.27 13.32 -3.53
C GLN A 174 -14.94 14.08 -3.47
N HIS A 175 -14.80 15.03 -2.55
CA HIS A 175 -13.56 15.80 -2.40
C HIS A 175 -12.39 14.89 -1.98
N GLY A 176 -12.64 13.92 -1.09
CA GLY A 176 -11.65 12.91 -0.73
C GLY A 176 -11.15 12.12 -1.95
N PHE A 177 -12.03 11.64 -2.81
CA PHE A 177 -11.67 10.95 -4.05
C PHE A 177 -10.94 11.84 -5.04
N LEU A 178 -11.29 13.13 -5.15
CA LEU A 178 -10.57 14.07 -6.00
C LEU A 178 -9.09 14.20 -5.57
N LEU A 179 -8.84 14.38 -4.27
CA LEU A 179 -7.48 14.44 -3.73
C LEU A 179 -6.73 13.10 -3.88
N ALA A 180 -7.39 11.98 -3.60
CA ALA A 180 -6.81 10.66 -3.78
C ALA A 180 -6.41 10.42 -5.25
N ARG A 181 -7.29 10.77 -6.20
CA ARG A 181 -7.00 10.71 -7.63
C ARG A 181 -5.83 11.61 -8.02
N GLN A 182 -5.75 12.82 -7.47
CA GLN A 182 -4.63 13.75 -7.72
C GLN A 182 -3.30 13.16 -7.24
N LEU A 183 -3.27 12.53 -6.06
CA LEU A 183 -2.08 11.87 -5.54
C LEU A 183 -1.68 10.69 -6.43
N LEU A 184 -2.63 9.83 -6.79
CA LEU A 184 -2.39 8.63 -7.60
C LEU A 184 -2.05 8.93 -9.05
N SER A 185 -2.50 10.07 -9.62
CA SER A 185 -2.21 10.44 -11.01
C SER A 185 -0.71 10.56 -11.28
N LYS A 186 0.06 10.96 -10.27
CA LYS A 186 1.52 11.14 -10.33
C LYS A 186 2.31 9.85 -10.07
N GLN A 187 1.62 8.77 -9.75
CA GLN A 187 2.25 7.50 -9.36
C GLN A 187 2.16 6.46 -10.47
N HIS A 188 3.03 5.45 -10.39
CA HIS A 188 3.09 4.33 -11.32
C HIS A 188 2.59 3.04 -10.65
N GLY A 189 2.42 1.97 -11.41
CA GLY A 189 1.98 0.67 -10.94
C GLY A 189 0.47 0.57 -10.71
N THR A 190 0.08 -0.43 -9.94
CA THR A 190 -1.33 -0.67 -9.60
C THR A 190 -1.82 0.38 -8.60
N LYS A 191 -2.89 1.09 -8.96
CA LYS A 191 -3.45 2.18 -8.15
C LYS A 191 -4.67 1.70 -7.40
N GLN A 192 -4.70 1.94 -6.09
CA GLN A 192 -5.83 1.56 -5.23
C GLN A 192 -6.14 2.62 -4.18
N ILE A 193 -7.40 2.68 -3.78
CA ILE A 193 -7.89 3.53 -2.70
C ILE A 193 -8.52 2.62 -1.65
N ILE A 194 -8.12 2.81 -0.40
CA ILE A 194 -8.73 2.17 0.77
C ILE A 194 -9.43 3.27 1.55
N MET A 195 -10.75 3.20 1.65
CA MET A 195 -11.54 4.18 2.40
C MET A 195 -12.07 3.57 3.69
N ILE A 196 -11.92 4.30 4.79
CA ILE A 196 -12.39 3.92 6.12
C ILE A 196 -13.41 4.97 6.55
N THR A 197 -14.69 4.60 6.55
CA THR A 197 -15.84 5.48 6.80
C THR A 197 -17.01 4.68 7.36
N ASP A 198 -17.99 5.35 7.94
CA ASP A 198 -19.27 4.76 8.30
C ASP A 198 -20.29 4.76 7.14
N GLY A 199 -19.91 5.30 5.97
CA GLY A 199 -20.59 5.09 4.70
C GLY A 199 -21.73 6.07 4.36
N GLU A 200 -21.87 7.17 5.06
CA GLU A 200 -22.96 8.14 4.82
C GLU A 200 -22.47 9.42 4.11
N PRO A 201 -22.48 9.51 2.75
CA PRO A 201 -22.12 10.71 2.03
C PRO A 201 -23.20 11.78 2.20
N THR A 202 -22.89 12.84 2.92
CA THR A 202 -23.83 13.92 3.26
C THR A 202 -23.41 15.29 2.75
N ALA A 203 -22.24 15.39 2.10
CA ALA A 203 -21.75 16.62 1.52
C ALA A 203 -21.03 16.38 0.19
N HIS A 204 -21.06 17.39 -0.68
CA HIS A 204 -20.30 17.42 -1.93
C HIS A 204 -19.89 18.85 -2.29
N ILE A 205 -18.94 18.98 -3.21
CA ILE A 205 -18.54 20.28 -3.77
C ILE A 205 -19.36 20.56 -5.02
N THR A 206 -19.97 21.73 -5.07
CA THR A 206 -20.68 22.21 -6.25
C THR A 206 -19.70 22.63 -7.35
N PRO A 207 -20.16 22.80 -8.62
CA PRO A 207 -19.31 23.33 -9.70
C PRO A 207 -18.75 24.72 -9.41
N GLN A 208 -19.37 25.48 -8.53
CA GLN A 208 -18.95 26.81 -8.08
C GLN A 208 -17.87 26.75 -7.00
N GLY A 209 -17.62 25.57 -6.42
CA GLY A 209 -16.61 25.34 -5.38
C GLY A 209 -17.16 25.40 -3.95
N ASP A 210 -18.47 25.60 -3.77
CA ASP A 210 -19.10 25.64 -2.47
C ASP A 210 -19.40 24.21 -1.95
N VAL A 211 -19.38 24.04 -0.62
CA VAL A 211 -19.81 22.79 0.01
C VAL A 211 -21.32 22.79 0.13
N PHE A 212 -21.97 21.80 -0.46
CA PHE A 212 -23.39 21.57 -0.35
C PHE A 212 -23.69 20.37 0.53
N PHE A 213 -24.64 20.52 1.45
CA PHE A 213 -25.07 19.46 2.36
C PHE A 213 -26.38 18.84 1.88
N ASN A 214 -26.45 17.52 1.89
CA ASN A 214 -27.63 16.76 1.48
C ASN A 214 -28.10 15.88 2.66
N TYR A 215 -29.21 16.29 3.30
CA TYR A 215 -29.85 15.53 4.35
C TYR A 215 -31.33 15.26 3.96
N PRO A 216 -31.79 14.00 4.02
CA PRO A 216 -31.08 12.78 4.37
C PRO A 216 -30.04 12.39 3.30
N PRO A 217 -29.05 11.55 3.65
CA PRO A 217 -28.05 11.09 2.68
C PRO A 217 -28.71 10.45 1.47
N VAL A 218 -28.17 10.72 0.29
CA VAL A 218 -28.62 10.08 -0.95
C VAL A 218 -28.30 8.60 -0.86
N ARG A 219 -29.33 7.75 -0.89
CA ARG A 219 -29.19 6.29 -0.88
C ARG A 219 -28.90 5.73 -2.28
#